data_155ea322add71e18da474f146c6f95e4
#
_entry.id   155ea322add71e18da474f146c6f95e4
#
_cell.length_a   1.000
_cell.length_b   1.000
_cell.length_c   1.000
_cell.angle_alpha   90.00
_cell.angle_beta   90.00
_cell.angle_gamma   90.00
#
_symmetry.space_group_name_H-M   'P 1'
#
loop_
_entity.id
_entity.type
_entity.pdbx_description
1 polymer ?
#
loop_
_entity_poly.entity_id
_entity_poly.type
_entity_poly.pdbx_seq_one_letter_code
_entity_poly.pdbx_strand_id
1 'polypeptide(L)'
;MKRRAALSTLALGLGSSKSGALQKVNYSRELKADVIIIGGGLGGCAAALSSLKSGLTVIMCEETDWIGGQLTSQGVPPDEHRWIEKFGCTKSYRKFRTSVRKFYKKNYNLTPHARKVVPLNPGKGSVSRLCAEPKVYLKCIESLLNEYIQNKRLTLLKNTIVKSAEMEANEIRSVKVKNKSINDSIVLNGTIFVDSTELGDLLPITECDHVLGTEGKVETGELHMPEKHSDKNQQAFTMCFAIEHRKGQNHTIDKPPNYEFWRDFIPNLTPPWPGRLLNFAYTHPSTGVKKILGFNPEGPHNSGIINLWKYRRIIAEENFNKQSGIKDTSLVNWPQNDYLLGNLTGVSEKERSKHINQSKDLSRSLLYWLQTDAPRDDGGTGWPGLRLRKDIFDTDDGMAKYPYVRESARIKAMTTILEHHCGVENRAQFLGVDQSKVKSKSYHDSVGIGHYQIDLHPTTEGDNYIDFPALPFELPLGSLIPIKIKNLIAGSKNIGTTHVTNGCYRLHPVEWNIGEVAGHLAAKCLIEKSSPQEIRNDQKKLTTFQETLIKNGVEIRWPDEVYKS
;
A
#
# COMPACT_ATOMS: atom_id res chain seq x y z
N MET A 1 -77.49 33.14 -0.85
CA MET A 1 -77.83 34.10 -1.95
C MET A 1 -76.77 33.95 -3.02
N LYS A 2 -77.06 33.23 -4.12
CA LYS A 2 -77.35 33.72 -5.44
C LYS A 2 -76.32 34.71 -5.99
N ARG A 3 -75.60 34.50 -7.13
CA ARG A 3 -75.88 34.07 -8.50
C ARG A 3 -74.56 33.76 -9.20
N ARG A 4 -74.34 32.68 -9.91
CA ARG A 4 -74.61 32.31 -11.30
C ARG A 4 -74.26 33.34 -12.40
N ALA A 5 -73.40 32.92 -13.25
CA ALA A 5 -73.33 32.62 -14.69
C ALA A 5 -72.46 33.64 -15.45
N ALA A 6 -71.75 33.39 -16.56
CA ALA A 6 -72.03 32.48 -17.63
C ALA A 6 -70.76 32.20 -18.47
N LEU A 7 -70.84 31.15 -19.30
CA LEU A 7 -69.92 30.70 -20.34
C LEU A 7 -69.71 31.74 -21.47
N SER A 8 -68.48 31.71 -22.06
CA SER A 8 -68.33 31.77 -23.51
C SER A 8 -67.08 31.06 -23.97
N THR A 9 -67.27 30.09 -24.82
CA THR A 9 -66.36 29.28 -25.60
C THR A 9 -65.75 30.11 -26.73
N LEU A 10 -64.39 30.02 -26.91
CA LEU A 10 -63.85 30.17 -28.27
C LEU A 10 -62.62 29.28 -28.38
N ALA A 11 -62.66 28.37 -29.34
CA ALA A 11 -61.56 27.47 -29.73
C ALA A 11 -60.71 28.18 -30.80
N LEU A 12 -59.45 27.65 -30.85
CA LEU A 12 -58.56 27.54 -32.01
C LEU A 12 -57.18 28.14 -31.77
N GLY A 13 -56.16 27.25 -31.90
CA GLY A 13 -54.76 27.60 -32.03
C GLY A 13 -53.81 26.48 -31.63
N LEU A 14 -53.71 25.45 -32.50
CA LEU A 14 -52.62 24.46 -32.40
C LEU A 14 -51.27 25.16 -32.57
N GLY A 15 -50.57 25.30 -31.48
CA GLY A 15 -49.15 25.68 -31.46
C GLY A 15 -48.35 24.56 -30.82
N SER A 16 -47.61 23.76 -31.60
CA SER A 16 -46.65 22.76 -31.13
C SER A 16 -45.52 23.45 -30.42
N SER A 17 -45.55 23.51 -29.10
CA SER A 17 -44.40 23.85 -28.27
C SER A 17 -43.46 22.65 -28.18
N LYS A 18 -42.35 22.70 -28.90
CA LYS A 18 -41.20 21.84 -28.63
C LYS A 18 -40.81 21.98 -27.15
N SER A 19 -41.07 20.96 -26.38
CA SER A 19 -40.50 20.83 -25.02
C SER A 19 -38.98 20.73 -25.17
N GLY A 20 -38.30 21.86 -25.02
CA GLY A 20 -36.87 21.88 -24.82
C GLY A 20 -36.58 21.14 -23.51
N ALA A 21 -36.00 19.95 -23.61
CA ALA A 21 -35.41 19.27 -22.47
C ALA A 21 -34.37 20.23 -21.87
N LEU A 22 -34.67 20.79 -20.70
CA LEU A 22 -33.71 21.48 -19.89
C LEU A 22 -32.59 20.46 -19.60
N GLN A 23 -31.50 20.53 -20.36
CA GLN A 23 -30.26 19.90 -19.97
C GLN A 23 -29.94 20.42 -18.55
N LYS A 24 -30.04 19.55 -17.55
CA LYS A 24 -29.46 19.80 -16.24
C LYS A 24 -27.99 20.01 -16.48
N VAL A 25 -27.53 21.26 -16.52
CA VAL A 25 -26.12 21.60 -16.42
C VAL A 25 -25.72 21.18 -15.03
N ASN A 26 -25.12 19.99 -14.92
CA ASN A 26 -24.46 19.55 -13.70
C ASN A 26 -23.24 20.45 -13.54
N TYR A 27 -23.36 21.51 -12.75
CA TYR A 27 -22.20 22.28 -12.28
C TYR A 27 -21.37 21.31 -11.42
N SER A 28 -20.31 20.75 -11.98
CA SER A 28 -19.35 20.01 -11.19
C SER A 28 -18.68 21.01 -10.24
N ARG A 29 -18.69 20.71 -8.95
CA ARG A 29 -17.98 21.48 -7.94
C ARG A 29 -16.50 21.51 -8.28
N GLU A 30 -15.88 22.70 -8.29
CA GLU A 30 -14.46 22.86 -8.52
C GLU A 30 -13.72 23.18 -7.21
N LEU A 31 -12.56 22.56 -7.03
CA LEU A 31 -11.65 22.84 -5.94
C LEU A 31 -10.25 23.11 -6.52
N LYS A 32 -9.49 23.99 -5.85
CA LYS A 32 -8.14 24.35 -6.28
C LYS A 32 -7.15 24.29 -5.12
N ALA A 33 -5.95 23.77 -5.39
CA ALA A 33 -4.82 23.78 -4.48
C ALA A 33 -3.50 23.83 -5.26
N ASP A 34 -2.40 24.07 -4.58
CA ASP A 34 -1.06 24.03 -5.19
C ASP A 34 -0.70 22.60 -5.63
N VAL A 35 -1.01 21.60 -4.79
CA VAL A 35 -0.73 20.19 -5.04
C VAL A 35 -2.01 19.35 -4.91
N ILE A 36 -2.25 18.53 -5.93
CA ILE A 36 -3.31 17.51 -5.92
C ILE A 36 -2.68 16.14 -5.74
N ILE A 37 -3.07 15.44 -4.68
CA ILE A 37 -2.59 14.09 -4.36
C ILE A 37 -3.75 13.11 -4.58
N ILE A 38 -3.60 12.21 -5.52
CA ILE A 38 -4.55 11.14 -5.80
C ILE A 38 -4.03 9.87 -5.13
N GLY A 39 -4.78 9.37 -4.16
CA GLY A 39 -4.40 8.27 -3.27
C GLY A 39 -3.87 8.77 -1.92
N GLY A 40 -4.59 8.45 -0.85
CA GLY A 40 -4.21 8.72 0.54
C GLY A 40 -3.49 7.56 1.21
N GLY A 41 -2.77 6.73 0.43
CA GLY A 41 -1.89 5.68 0.93
C GLY A 41 -0.77 6.22 1.81
N LEU A 42 0.17 5.38 2.19
CA LEU A 42 1.26 5.78 3.08
C LEU A 42 2.13 6.87 2.44
N GLY A 43 2.46 6.72 1.15
CA GLY A 43 3.17 7.72 0.37
C GLY A 43 2.38 9.02 0.21
N GLY A 44 1.06 8.94 -0.08
CA GLY A 44 0.19 10.11 -0.20
C GLY A 44 0.11 10.93 1.08
N CYS A 45 0.03 10.29 2.23
CA CYS A 45 0.06 10.95 3.54
C CYS A 45 1.40 11.67 3.78
N ALA A 46 2.52 11.04 3.41
CA ALA A 46 3.85 11.65 3.54
C ALA A 46 4.03 12.83 2.57
N ALA A 47 3.53 12.71 1.32
CA ALA A 47 3.54 13.79 0.33
C ALA A 47 2.68 14.98 0.78
N ALA A 48 1.50 14.74 1.33
CA ALA A 48 0.67 15.79 1.91
C ALA A 48 1.40 16.50 3.04
N LEU A 49 1.96 15.74 3.99
CA LEU A 49 2.65 16.30 5.14
C LEU A 49 3.85 17.18 4.74
N SER A 50 4.69 16.73 3.79
CA SER A 50 5.87 17.49 3.34
C SER A 50 5.50 18.72 2.51
N SER A 51 4.49 18.64 1.64
CA SER A 51 3.95 19.78 0.91
C SER A 51 3.40 20.86 1.86
N LEU A 52 2.60 20.45 2.85
CA LEU A 52 2.01 21.33 3.86
C LEU A 52 3.07 22.02 4.73
N LYS A 53 4.09 21.29 5.17
CA LYS A 53 5.23 21.85 5.92
C LYS A 53 6.03 22.85 5.08
N SER A 54 6.08 22.67 3.77
CA SER A 54 6.72 23.59 2.83
C SER A 54 5.87 24.83 2.51
N GLY A 55 4.71 25.00 3.14
CA GLY A 55 3.87 26.20 3.00
C GLY A 55 2.74 26.07 1.97
N LEU A 56 2.60 24.95 1.29
CA LEU A 56 1.63 24.75 0.20
C LEU A 56 0.22 24.41 0.70
N THR A 57 -0.75 24.58 -0.18
CA THR A 57 -2.12 24.04 -0.05
C THR A 57 -2.23 22.72 -0.77
N VAL A 58 -2.99 21.77 -0.19
CA VAL A 58 -3.10 20.40 -0.69
C VAL A 58 -4.57 19.95 -0.74
N ILE A 59 -4.95 19.29 -1.83
CA ILE A 59 -6.14 18.45 -1.87
C ILE A 59 -5.66 17.00 -1.99
N MET A 60 -6.08 16.12 -1.08
CA MET A 60 -5.77 14.70 -1.12
C MET A 60 -7.06 13.88 -1.19
N CYS A 61 -7.12 12.95 -2.16
CA CYS A 61 -8.20 11.99 -2.31
C CYS A 61 -7.79 10.64 -1.74
N GLU A 62 -8.75 9.90 -1.18
CA GLU A 62 -8.55 8.52 -0.74
C GLU A 62 -9.77 7.68 -1.11
N GLU A 63 -9.54 6.50 -1.70
CA GLU A 63 -10.59 5.60 -2.18
C GLU A 63 -11.45 5.02 -1.06
N THR A 64 -10.85 4.83 0.13
CA THR A 64 -11.52 4.33 1.33
C THR A 64 -11.87 5.49 2.29
N ASP A 65 -12.49 5.17 3.41
CA ASP A 65 -12.71 6.13 4.51
C ASP A 65 -11.49 6.25 5.45
N TRP A 66 -10.39 5.48 5.21
CA TRP A 66 -9.16 5.46 5.98
C TRP A 66 -7.94 5.83 5.14
N ILE A 67 -7.18 6.83 5.56
CA ILE A 67 -5.88 7.16 4.98
C ILE A 67 -4.77 6.31 5.59
N GLY A 68 -3.63 6.18 4.90
CA GLY A 68 -2.43 5.46 5.36
C GLY A 68 -2.21 4.08 4.75
N GLY A 69 -3.07 3.66 3.80
CA GLY A 69 -2.87 2.50 2.91
C GLY A 69 -2.40 1.24 3.60
N GLN A 70 -1.17 0.80 3.32
CA GLN A 70 -0.59 -0.46 3.80
C GLN A 70 -0.75 -0.65 5.32
N LEU A 71 -0.54 0.39 6.14
CA LEU A 71 -0.63 0.32 7.60
C LEU A 71 -2.06 0.31 8.14
N THR A 72 -3.01 0.83 7.40
CA THR A 72 -4.36 1.15 7.89
C THR A 72 -5.46 0.39 7.17
N SER A 73 -5.89 0.85 5.99
CA SER A 73 -6.97 0.23 5.21
C SER A 73 -6.64 -1.20 4.76
N GLN A 74 -5.37 -1.54 4.60
CA GLN A 74 -4.86 -2.87 4.27
C GLN A 74 -4.35 -3.64 5.50
N GLY A 75 -4.01 -2.94 6.60
CA GLY A 75 -3.78 -3.45 7.94
C GLY A 75 -2.44 -4.13 8.20
N VAL A 76 -1.49 -4.08 7.27
CA VAL A 76 -0.22 -4.81 7.40
C VAL A 76 0.77 -4.06 8.29
N PRO A 77 1.27 -4.67 9.39
CA PRO A 77 2.36 -4.11 10.17
C PRO A 77 3.58 -3.83 9.30
N PRO A 78 4.36 -2.76 9.59
CA PRO A 78 5.40 -2.31 8.69
C PRO A 78 6.52 -3.35 8.53
N ASP A 79 6.82 -3.70 7.30
CA ASP A 79 8.01 -4.47 6.97
C ASP A 79 9.21 -3.53 6.96
N GLU A 80 10.18 -3.78 7.83
CA GLU A 80 11.27 -2.86 8.16
C GLU A 80 12.60 -3.59 8.29
N HIS A 81 13.68 -2.91 7.95
CA HIS A 81 15.03 -3.44 8.09
C HIS A 81 15.54 -3.40 9.55
N ARG A 82 16.61 -4.16 9.83
CA ARG A 82 17.17 -4.34 11.18
C ARG A 82 17.68 -3.05 11.85
N TRP A 83 18.04 -2.01 11.09
CA TRP A 83 18.57 -0.74 11.61
C TRP A 83 17.52 0.36 11.83
N ILE A 84 16.24 0.09 11.54
CA ILE A 84 15.16 1.10 11.51
C ILE A 84 15.05 1.97 12.77
N GLU A 85 15.45 1.46 13.92
CA GLU A 85 15.43 2.23 15.17
C GLU A 85 16.55 3.28 15.25
N LYS A 86 17.61 3.15 14.46
CA LYS A 86 18.77 4.04 14.48
C LYS A 86 18.82 4.97 13.27
N PHE A 87 18.75 4.41 12.06
CA PHE A 87 18.85 5.10 10.78
C PHE A 87 18.13 4.31 9.67
N GLY A 88 18.20 4.80 8.43
CA GLY A 88 17.60 4.13 7.27
C GLY A 88 16.15 4.48 7.02
N CYS A 89 15.67 5.61 7.55
CA CYS A 89 14.36 6.17 7.25
C CYS A 89 14.32 7.67 7.51
N THR A 90 13.33 8.37 6.96
CA THR A 90 13.18 9.80 7.20
C THR A 90 12.86 10.12 8.66
N LYS A 91 13.25 11.32 9.11
CA LYS A 91 12.94 11.84 10.45
C LYS A 91 11.43 11.86 10.73
N SER A 92 10.62 12.13 9.71
CA SER A 92 9.16 12.18 9.85
C SER A 92 8.56 10.80 10.06
N TYR A 93 9.04 9.76 9.35
CA TYR A 93 8.65 8.37 9.58
C TYR A 93 9.04 7.90 10.98
N ARG A 94 10.25 8.23 11.43
CA ARG A 94 10.70 7.93 12.80
C ARG A 94 9.83 8.60 13.86
N LYS A 95 9.42 9.87 13.62
CA LYS A 95 8.49 10.59 14.47
C LYS A 95 7.11 9.91 14.50
N PHE A 96 6.62 9.46 13.35
CA PHE A 96 5.39 8.68 13.25
C PHE A 96 5.46 7.39 14.07
N ARG A 97 6.50 6.57 13.91
CA ARG A 97 6.72 5.34 14.72
C ARG A 97 6.73 5.64 16.23
N THR A 98 7.39 6.72 16.61
CA THR A 98 7.41 7.17 18.01
C THR A 98 6.03 7.58 18.51
N SER A 99 5.21 8.24 17.67
CA SER A 99 3.85 8.65 18.04
C SER A 99 2.94 7.45 18.28
N VAL A 100 3.06 6.38 17.49
CA VAL A 100 2.34 5.11 17.69
C VAL A 100 2.64 4.53 19.08
N ARG A 101 3.92 4.43 19.46
CA ARG A 101 4.32 3.94 20.78
C ARG A 101 3.83 4.83 21.93
N LYS A 102 3.89 6.15 21.74
CA LYS A 102 3.35 7.13 22.70
C LYS A 102 1.84 7.00 22.86
N PHE A 103 1.13 6.74 21.75
CA PHE A 103 -0.32 6.53 21.78
C PHE A 103 -0.71 5.36 22.68
N TYR A 104 -0.04 4.21 22.54
CA TYR A 104 -0.26 3.05 23.43
C TYR A 104 0.05 3.38 24.88
N LYS A 105 1.18 4.02 25.17
CA LYS A 105 1.56 4.40 26.54
C LYS A 105 0.57 5.37 27.21
N LYS A 106 -0.08 6.22 26.41
CA LYS A 106 -1.05 7.22 26.91
C LYS A 106 -2.46 6.66 27.05
N ASN A 107 -2.92 5.86 26.09
CA ASN A 107 -4.35 5.56 25.92
C ASN A 107 -4.73 4.12 26.34
N TYR A 108 -3.75 3.24 26.53
CA TYR A 108 -4.02 1.85 26.93
C TYR A 108 -3.57 1.57 28.36
N ASN A 109 -4.29 0.67 29.02
CA ASN A 109 -3.93 0.19 30.36
C ASN A 109 -2.82 -0.87 30.26
N LEU A 110 -1.58 -0.42 29.97
CA LEU A 110 -0.40 -1.26 29.85
C LEU A 110 0.08 -1.73 31.23
N THR A 111 0.68 -2.93 31.29
CA THR A 111 1.40 -3.41 32.46
C THR A 111 2.56 -2.48 32.81
N PRO A 112 3.01 -2.43 34.09
CA PRO A 112 4.20 -1.66 34.50
C PRO A 112 5.45 -2.03 33.70
N HIS A 113 5.60 -3.31 33.34
CA HIS A 113 6.69 -3.79 32.49
C HIS A 113 6.61 -3.19 31.09
N ALA A 114 5.47 -3.32 30.39
CA ALA A 114 5.30 -2.82 29.02
C ALA A 114 5.48 -1.30 28.93
N ARG A 115 5.09 -0.53 29.98
CA ARG A 115 5.31 0.92 30.03
C ARG A 115 6.79 1.31 30.01
N LYS A 116 7.68 0.46 30.58
CA LYS A 116 9.14 0.69 30.66
C LYS A 116 9.88 0.23 29.40
N VAL A 117 9.31 -0.69 28.62
CA VAL A 117 9.97 -1.24 27.42
C VAL A 117 10.22 -0.14 26.38
N VAL A 118 11.46 -0.10 25.87
CA VAL A 118 11.91 0.82 24.81
C VAL A 118 12.82 0.04 23.85
N PRO A 119 12.44 -0.06 22.58
CA PRO A 119 11.17 0.37 21.96
C PRO A 119 10.01 -0.60 22.26
N LEU A 120 8.84 -0.06 22.57
CA LEU A 120 7.64 -0.89 22.74
C LEU A 120 7.18 -1.45 21.39
N ASN A 121 6.93 -2.78 21.32
CA ASN A 121 6.21 -3.45 20.25
C ASN A 121 4.84 -3.89 20.79
N PRO A 122 3.74 -3.21 20.48
CA PRO A 122 2.43 -3.49 21.09
C PRO A 122 1.92 -4.90 20.84
N GLY A 123 2.10 -5.40 19.62
CA GLY A 123 1.68 -6.74 19.23
C GLY A 123 2.74 -7.82 19.47
N LYS A 124 4.00 -7.45 19.74
CA LYS A 124 5.13 -8.41 19.80
C LYS A 124 5.15 -9.39 18.62
N GLY A 125 4.64 -8.97 17.47
CA GLY A 125 4.75 -9.75 16.23
C GLY A 125 6.20 -9.86 15.80
N SER A 126 6.56 -11.00 15.17
CA SER A 126 7.94 -11.27 14.78
C SER A 126 8.36 -10.60 13.48
N VAL A 127 7.42 -10.17 12.65
CA VAL A 127 7.68 -9.53 11.35
C VAL A 127 8.28 -8.13 11.49
N SER A 128 7.95 -7.40 12.56
CA SER A 128 8.35 -6.02 12.75
C SER A 128 8.62 -5.69 14.22
N ARG A 129 9.41 -4.64 14.44
CA ARG A 129 9.62 -4.05 15.77
C ARG A 129 8.49 -3.10 16.19
N LEU A 130 7.49 -2.92 15.34
CA LEU A 130 6.31 -2.10 15.59
C LEU A 130 5.05 -2.74 14.99
N CYS A 131 4.61 -3.86 15.55
CA CYS A 131 3.32 -4.43 15.22
C CYS A 131 2.24 -3.77 16.10
N ALA A 132 1.27 -3.11 15.48
CA ALA A 132 0.23 -2.35 16.15
C ALA A 132 -1.11 -2.45 15.40
N GLU A 133 -2.17 -1.99 16.03
CA GLU A 133 -3.51 -1.98 15.43
C GLU A 133 -3.60 -0.97 14.29
N PRO A 134 -4.24 -1.30 13.15
CA PRO A 134 -4.47 -0.39 12.04
C PRO A 134 -5.11 0.95 12.44
N LYS A 135 -6.06 0.92 13.36
CA LYS A 135 -6.72 2.12 13.91
C LYS A 135 -5.76 3.05 14.66
N VAL A 136 -4.74 2.51 15.30
CA VAL A 136 -3.75 3.33 16.01
C VAL A 136 -2.82 4.00 15.00
N TYR A 137 -2.42 3.30 13.95
CA TYR A 137 -1.70 3.92 12.84
C TYR A 137 -2.51 5.04 12.21
N LEU A 138 -3.79 4.79 11.90
CA LEU A 138 -4.70 5.79 11.34
C LEU A 138 -4.76 7.05 12.21
N LYS A 139 -5.05 6.89 13.50
CA LYS A 139 -5.12 8.02 14.45
C LYS A 139 -3.82 8.81 14.53
N CYS A 140 -2.68 8.13 14.46
CA CYS A 140 -1.38 8.81 14.46
C CYS A 140 -1.14 9.59 13.16
N ILE A 141 -1.51 9.05 11.99
CA ILE A 141 -1.41 9.75 10.70
C ILE A 141 -2.37 10.94 10.68
N GLU A 142 -3.63 10.75 11.06
CA GLU A 142 -4.63 11.82 11.13
C GLU A 142 -4.16 12.95 12.07
N SER A 143 -3.55 12.61 13.20
CA SER A 143 -3.00 13.59 14.14
C SER A 143 -1.87 14.45 13.53
N LEU A 144 -1.07 13.90 12.60
CA LEU A 144 -0.03 14.67 11.90
C LEU A 144 -0.61 15.68 10.90
N LEU A 145 -1.81 15.41 10.38
CA LEU A 145 -2.47 16.22 9.34
C LEU A 145 -3.55 17.15 9.89
N ASN A 146 -4.02 16.92 11.12
CA ASN A 146 -5.19 17.59 11.68
C ASN A 146 -5.10 19.11 11.73
N GLU A 147 -3.95 19.68 12.10
CA GLU A 147 -3.77 21.14 12.14
C GLU A 147 -3.96 21.77 10.75
N TYR A 148 -3.54 21.07 9.68
CA TYR A 148 -3.67 21.55 8.30
C TYR A 148 -5.10 21.41 7.76
N ILE A 149 -5.87 20.46 8.26
CA ILE A 149 -7.30 20.36 7.96
C ILE A 149 -8.05 21.52 8.64
N GLN A 150 -7.75 21.80 9.92
CA GLN A 150 -8.41 22.85 10.69
C GLN A 150 -8.12 24.26 10.14
N ASN A 151 -6.91 24.51 9.69
CA ASN A 151 -6.53 25.80 9.10
C ASN A 151 -6.80 25.86 7.57
N LYS A 152 -7.53 24.87 7.01
CA LYS A 152 -7.98 24.78 5.61
C LYS A 152 -6.84 24.72 4.57
N ARG A 153 -5.64 24.32 4.98
CA ARG A 153 -4.53 24.11 4.05
C ARG A 153 -4.55 22.70 3.46
N LEU A 154 -5.20 21.74 4.12
CA LEU A 154 -5.48 20.41 3.60
C LEU A 154 -6.98 20.21 3.43
N THR A 155 -7.41 19.89 2.20
CA THR A 155 -8.73 19.34 1.91
C THR A 155 -8.58 17.83 1.70
N LEU A 156 -9.19 17.03 2.58
CA LEU A 156 -9.17 15.58 2.51
C LEU A 156 -10.53 15.05 1.99
N LEU A 157 -10.51 14.37 0.84
CA LEU A 157 -11.66 13.79 0.18
C LEU A 157 -11.61 12.27 0.30
N LYS A 158 -12.25 11.71 1.34
CA LYS A 158 -12.36 10.27 1.57
C LYS A 158 -13.47 9.66 0.69
N ASN A 159 -13.45 8.33 0.48
CA ASN A 159 -14.35 7.59 -0.40
C ASN A 159 -14.38 8.14 -1.84
N THR A 160 -13.24 8.61 -2.33
CA THR A 160 -13.15 9.38 -3.56
C THR A 160 -12.10 8.77 -4.51
N ILE A 161 -12.53 8.46 -5.74
CA ILE A 161 -11.72 7.86 -6.79
C ILE A 161 -11.57 8.79 -7.96
N VAL A 162 -10.44 8.73 -8.66
CA VAL A 162 -10.21 9.45 -9.91
C VAL A 162 -10.99 8.79 -11.06
N LYS A 163 -11.51 9.60 -12.00
CA LYS A 163 -12.29 9.12 -13.16
C LYS A 163 -11.73 9.56 -14.50
N SER A 164 -11.22 10.78 -14.58
CA SER A 164 -10.61 11.32 -15.81
C SER A 164 -9.67 12.47 -15.48
N ALA A 165 -8.82 12.81 -16.43
CA ALA A 165 -7.97 13.99 -16.39
C ALA A 165 -8.18 14.82 -17.65
N GLU A 166 -7.99 16.12 -17.53
CA GLU A 166 -7.89 17.04 -18.63
C GLU A 166 -6.40 17.33 -18.87
N MET A 167 -5.94 17.05 -20.07
CA MET A 167 -4.55 17.20 -20.47
C MET A 167 -4.39 18.34 -21.46
N GLU A 168 -3.32 19.11 -21.30
CA GLU A 168 -2.88 20.06 -22.33
C GLU A 168 -1.41 19.79 -22.64
N ALA A 169 -1.13 19.30 -23.84
CA ALA A 169 0.18 18.74 -24.19
C ALA A 169 0.63 17.68 -23.17
N ASN A 170 1.75 17.89 -22.50
CA ASN A 170 2.32 16.97 -21.51
C ASN A 170 2.09 17.46 -20.07
N GLU A 171 0.99 18.17 -19.80
CA GLU A 171 0.63 18.67 -18.48
C GLU A 171 -0.80 18.33 -18.13
N ILE A 172 -1.02 17.95 -16.88
CA ILE A 172 -2.35 17.76 -16.32
C ILE A 172 -2.90 19.15 -15.96
N ARG A 173 -4.07 19.52 -16.49
CA ARG A 173 -4.77 20.76 -16.13
C ARG A 173 -5.70 20.56 -14.96
N SER A 174 -6.47 19.47 -15.01
CA SER A 174 -7.38 19.12 -13.94
C SER A 174 -7.59 17.61 -13.87
N VAL A 175 -8.07 17.13 -12.73
CA VAL A 175 -8.57 15.76 -12.59
C VAL A 175 -10.00 15.78 -12.08
N LYS A 176 -10.85 14.94 -12.68
CA LYS A 176 -12.21 14.71 -12.21
C LYS A 176 -12.24 13.51 -11.29
N VAL A 177 -12.72 13.71 -10.08
CA VAL A 177 -12.88 12.68 -9.08
C VAL A 177 -14.36 12.46 -8.78
N LYS A 178 -14.68 11.24 -8.28
CA LYS A 178 -16.04 10.87 -7.89
C LYS A 178 -16.05 10.36 -6.46
N ASN A 179 -16.89 10.96 -5.63
CA ASN A 179 -17.14 10.42 -4.30
C ASN A 179 -18.13 9.25 -4.40
N LYS A 180 -17.72 8.08 -3.90
CA LYS A 180 -18.51 6.83 -3.99
C LYS A 180 -19.75 6.84 -3.09
N SER A 181 -19.70 7.57 -1.97
CA SER A 181 -20.77 7.56 -0.96
C SER A 181 -21.96 8.42 -1.34
N ILE A 182 -21.72 9.57 -1.99
CA ILE A 182 -22.76 10.56 -2.34
C ILE A 182 -22.95 10.73 -3.85
N ASN A 183 -22.23 9.93 -4.66
CA ASN A 183 -22.25 9.97 -6.12
C ASN A 183 -21.98 11.36 -6.72
N ASP A 184 -21.21 12.20 -6.00
CA ASP A 184 -20.83 13.55 -6.41
C ASP A 184 -19.53 13.55 -7.20
N SER A 185 -19.42 14.43 -8.20
CA SER A 185 -18.23 14.61 -9.03
C SER A 185 -17.63 15.99 -8.78
N ILE A 186 -16.32 16.02 -8.59
CA ILE A 186 -15.55 17.24 -8.28
C ILE A 186 -14.41 17.34 -9.29
N VAL A 187 -14.19 18.54 -9.81
CA VAL A 187 -12.99 18.86 -10.61
C VAL A 187 -11.93 19.45 -9.68
N LEU A 188 -10.74 18.88 -9.71
CA LEU A 188 -9.61 19.31 -8.92
C LEU A 188 -8.58 19.99 -9.83
N ASN A 189 -8.32 21.27 -9.58
CA ASN A 189 -7.37 22.08 -10.29
C ASN A 189 -6.09 22.23 -9.45
N GLY A 190 -4.94 21.93 -10.02
CA GLY A 190 -3.64 22.02 -9.33
C GLY A 190 -2.49 22.38 -10.25
N THR A 191 -1.37 22.76 -9.68
CA THR A 191 -0.14 23.00 -10.45
C THR A 191 0.70 21.73 -10.55
N ILE A 192 0.82 20.98 -9.47
CA ILE A 192 1.52 19.69 -9.42
C ILE A 192 0.53 18.60 -9.00
N PHE A 193 0.64 17.45 -9.62
CA PHE A 193 -0.14 16.25 -9.34
C PHE A 193 0.79 15.14 -8.82
N VAL A 194 0.36 14.44 -7.77
CA VAL A 194 1.08 13.30 -7.22
C VAL A 194 0.17 12.09 -7.30
N ASP A 195 0.61 11.05 -8.01
CA ASP A 195 -0.08 9.76 -8.00
C ASP A 195 0.46 8.91 -6.84
N SER A 196 -0.37 8.74 -5.82
CA SER A 196 -0.11 7.88 -4.67
C SER A 196 -1.22 6.82 -4.51
N THR A 197 -1.88 6.48 -5.61
CA THR A 197 -2.86 5.39 -5.62
C THR A 197 -2.17 4.04 -5.48
N GLU A 198 -2.86 3.07 -4.92
CA GLU A 198 -2.32 1.72 -4.72
C GLU A 198 -2.03 0.99 -6.04
N LEU A 199 -2.71 1.37 -7.12
CA LEU A 199 -2.66 0.70 -8.41
C LEU A 199 -2.02 1.55 -9.53
N GLY A 200 -1.64 2.82 -9.26
CA GLY A 200 -1.18 3.74 -10.30
C GLY A 200 -2.34 4.23 -11.18
N ASP A 201 -3.52 4.43 -10.59
CA ASP A 201 -4.76 4.70 -11.34
C ASP A 201 -4.72 5.99 -12.16
N LEU A 202 -3.86 6.97 -11.80
CA LEU A 202 -3.72 8.21 -12.56
C LEU A 202 -2.92 8.01 -13.86
N LEU A 203 -2.05 7.00 -13.93
CA LEU A 203 -1.16 6.78 -15.07
C LEU A 203 -1.91 6.53 -16.38
N PRO A 204 -2.82 5.56 -16.47
CA PRO A 204 -3.59 5.35 -17.71
C PRO A 204 -4.54 6.51 -18.03
N ILE A 205 -5.05 7.22 -17.02
CA ILE A 205 -6.00 8.34 -17.19
C ILE A 205 -5.31 9.57 -17.79
N THR A 206 -4.02 9.76 -17.51
CA THR A 206 -3.20 10.86 -18.03
C THR A 206 -2.36 10.47 -19.26
N GLU A 207 -2.57 9.27 -19.78
CA GLU A 207 -1.75 8.70 -20.87
C GLU A 207 -0.24 8.72 -20.55
N CYS A 208 0.08 8.66 -19.26
CA CYS A 208 1.47 8.54 -18.81
C CYS A 208 2.02 7.17 -19.21
N ASP A 209 3.17 7.16 -19.88
CA ASP A 209 3.84 5.89 -20.21
C ASP A 209 4.15 5.11 -18.95
N HIS A 210 3.70 3.86 -18.89
CA HIS A 210 3.84 2.99 -17.73
C HIS A 210 4.03 1.53 -18.13
N VAL A 211 4.37 0.69 -17.17
CA VAL A 211 4.57 -0.75 -17.31
C VAL A 211 3.63 -1.47 -16.34
N LEU A 212 3.06 -2.56 -16.79
CA LEU A 212 2.29 -3.52 -16.00
C LEU A 212 3.00 -4.86 -15.97
N GLY A 213 2.79 -5.63 -14.90
CA GLY A 213 3.29 -7.00 -14.81
C GLY A 213 4.82 -7.11 -14.87
N THR A 214 5.31 -8.19 -15.48
CA THR A 214 6.75 -8.47 -15.58
C THR A 214 7.33 -7.94 -16.88
N GLU A 215 8.49 -7.28 -16.80
CA GLU A 215 9.35 -7.02 -17.94
C GLU A 215 10.01 -8.33 -18.40
N GLY A 216 10.53 -8.35 -19.63
CA GLY A 216 11.32 -9.48 -20.14
C GLY A 216 12.81 -9.34 -19.80
N LYS A 217 13.48 -10.47 -19.57
CA LYS A 217 14.92 -10.51 -19.30
C LYS A 217 15.76 -9.85 -20.41
N VAL A 218 15.32 -10.01 -21.66
CA VAL A 218 15.98 -9.37 -22.82
C VAL A 218 15.90 -7.84 -22.74
N GLU A 219 14.84 -7.30 -22.10
CA GLU A 219 14.63 -5.85 -21.99
C GLU A 219 15.46 -5.24 -20.87
N THR A 220 15.61 -5.94 -19.75
CA THR A 220 16.19 -5.40 -18.51
C THR A 220 17.56 -5.96 -18.16
N GLY A 221 17.90 -7.15 -18.65
CA GLY A 221 19.13 -7.88 -18.28
C GLY A 221 19.14 -8.38 -16.85
N GLU A 222 17.97 -8.41 -16.18
CA GLU A 222 17.85 -8.85 -14.79
C GLU A 222 17.91 -10.37 -14.68
N LEU A 223 18.59 -10.85 -13.65
CA LEU A 223 18.87 -12.29 -13.49
C LEU A 223 17.59 -13.10 -13.20
N HIS A 224 16.71 -12.56 -12.33
CA HIS A 224 15.52 -13.25 -11.85
C HIS A 224 14.23 -12.86 -12.59
N MET A 225 14.36 -12.20 -13.74
CA MET A 225 13.22 -11.83 -14.57
C MET A 225 12.82 -12.98 -15.51
N PRO A 226 11.52 -13.17 -15.81
CA PRO A 226 11.09 -14.08 -16.87
C PRO A 226 11.71 -13.72 -18.22
N GLU A 227 11.82 -14.70 -19.12
CA GLU A 227 12.40 -14.47 -20.45
C GLU A 227 11.59 -13.46 -21.29
N LYS A 228 10.26 -13.45 -21.12
CA LYS A 228 9.35 -12.60 -21.89
C LYS A 228 8.54 -11.68 -21.00
N HIS A 229 8.30 -10.48 -21.51
CA HIS A 229 7.37 -9.51 -20.94
C HIS A 229 5.93 -10.05 -20.90
N SER A 230 5.22 -9.76 -19.82
CA SER A 230 3.78 -9.98 -19.73
C SER A 230 3.10 -8.98 -18.80
N ASP A 231 2.23 -8.14 -19.36
CA ASP A 231 1.38 -7.21 -18.59
C ASP A 231 0.47 -7.92 -17.59
N LYS A 232 0.15 -9.19 -17.86
CA LYS A 232 -0.76 -9.99 -17.04
C LYS A 232 -0.07 -10.70 -15.88
N ASN A 233 1.23 -10.87 -15.96
CA ASN A 233 1.99 -11.57 -14.93
C ASN A 233 2.26 -10.65 -13.72
N GLN A 234 1.29 -10.57 -12.82
CA GLN A 234 1.32 -9.68 -11.66
C GLN A 234 1.31 -10.46 -10.36
N GLN A 235 1.94 -9.91 -9.32
CA GLN A 235 1.99 -10.55 -8.01
C GLN A 235 0.60 -10.65 -7.37
N ALA A 236 0.36 -11.75 -6.68
CA ALA A 236 -0.81 -11.98 -5.85
C ALA A 236 -1.03 -10.83 -4.86
N PHE A 237 -2.27 -10.52 -4.60
CA PHE A 237 -2.68 -9.58 -3.56
C PHE A 237 -3.44 -10.30 -2.44
N THR A 238 -3.53 -9.70 -1.27
CA THR A 238 -4.10 -10.36 -0.09
C THR A 238 -5.25 -9.56 0.49
N MET A 239 -6.41 -10.19 0.69
CA MET A 239 -7.46 -9.60 1.51
C MET A 239 -7.23 -9.96 2.97
N CYS A 240 -6.67 -9.01 3.72
CA CYS A 240 -6.31 -9.21 5.12
C CYS A 240 -7.53 -9.26 6.04
N PHE A 241 -7.39 -9.95 7.18
CA PHE A 241 -8.36 -9.95 8.27
C PHE A 241 -7.65 -10.17 9.62
N ALA A 242 -8.32 -9.88 10.72
CA ALA A 242 -7.76 -10.06 12.05
C ALA A 242 -8.55 -11.08 12.85
N ILE A 243 -7.84 -11.90 13.64
CA ILE A 243 -8.41 -12.94 14.49
C ILE A 243 -7.87 -12.86 15.91
N GLU A 244 -8.71 -13.21 16.86
CA GLU A 244 -8.31 -13.53 18.23
C GLU A 244 -8.75 -14.95 18.58
N HIS A 245 -8.18 -15.52 19.64
CA HIS A 245 -8.59 -16.84 20.12
C HIS A 245 -9.25 -16.76 21.50
N ARG A 246 -10.41 -17.42 21.67
CA ARG A 246 -11.18 -17.54 22.90
C ARG A 246 -11.32 -19.01 23.28
N LYS A 247 -10.42 -19.48 24.14
CA LYS A 247 -10.39 -20.88 24.57
C LYS A 247 -11.73 -21.33 25.15
N GLY A 248 -12.22 -22.49 24.70
CA GLY A 248 -13.47 -23.08 25.16
C GLY A 248 -14.75 -22.46 24.58
N GLN A 249 -14.62 -21.49 23.68
CA GLN A 249 -15.74 -20.90 22.95
C GLN A 249 -15.81 -21.44 21.52
N ASN A 250 -16.98 -21.30 20.89
CA ASN A 250 -17.17 -21.61 19.48
C ASN A 250 -17.58 -20.33 18.74
N HIS A 251 -16.74 -19.88 17.83
CA HIS A 251 -16.91 -18.73 16.95
C HIS A 251 -16.81 -19.11 15.47
N THR A 252 -17.03 -20.40 15.17
CA THR A 252 -17.01 -20.89 13.78
C THR A 252 -18.00 -20.10 12.94
N ILE A 253 -17.51 -19.52 11.85
CA ILE A 253 -18.34 -18.78 10.89
C ILE A 253 -19.16 -19.74 10.03
N ASP A 254 -20.20 -19.22 9.39
CA ASP A 254 -20.91 -19.98 8.37
C ASP A 254 -19.96 -20.40 7.26
N LYS A 255 -20.14 -21.63 6.77
CA LYS A 255 -19.31 -22.19 5.69
C LYS A 255 -19.40 -21.31 4.44
N PRO A 256 -18.25 -20.77 3.95
CA PRO A 256 -18.27 -19.96 2.73
C PRO A 256 -18.77 -20.75 1.51
N PRO A 257 -19.48 -20.11 0.57
CA PRO A 257 -20.07 -20.81 -0.58
C PRO A 257 -19.07 -21.59 -1.44
N ASN A 258 -17.84 -21.07 -1.60
CA ASN A 258 -16.80 -21.72 -2.42
C ASN A 258 -15.73 -22.41 -1.57
N TYR A 259 -16.06 -22.79 -0.33
CA TYR A 259 -15.08 -23.41 0.58
C TYR A 259 -14.47 -24.68 0.00
N GLU A 260 -15.24 -25.57 -0.61
CA GLU A 260 -14.73 -26.81 -1.22
C GLU A 260 -13.72 -26.52 -2.33
N PHE A 261 -14.01 -25.55 -3.16
CA PHE A 261 -13.06 -25.11 -4.21
C PHE A 261 -11.73 -24.70 -3.58
N TRP A 262 -11.74 -23.78 -2.60
CA TRP A 262 -10.50 -23.30 -1.99
C TRP A 262 -9.79 -24.36 -1.16
N ARG A 263 -10.52 -25.22 -0.46
CA ARG A 263 -9.94 -26.35 0.30
C ARG A 263 -9.16 -27.29 -0.60
N ASP A 264 -9.67 -27.59 -1.78
CA ASP A 264 -9.09 -28.56 -2.70
C ASP A 264 -8.19 -27.93 -3.77
N PHE A 265 -8.14 -26.60 -3.83
CA PHE A 265 -7.34 -25.86 -4.81
C PHE A 265 -5.85 -26.10 -4.61
N ILE A 266 -5.17 -26.49 -5.70
CA ILE A 266 -3.72 -26.66 -5.78
C ILE A 266 -3.20 -25.61 -6.77
N PRO A 267 -2.41 -24.62 -6.31
CA PRO A 267 -1.80 -23.63 -7.20
C PRO A 267 -0.87 -24.31 -8.23
N ASN A 268 -1.03 -23.96 -9.50
CA ASN A 268 -0.13 -24.40 -10.56
C ASN A 268 1.01 -23.37 -10.70
N LEU A 269 2.10 -23.58 -9.96
CA LEU A 269 3.23 -22.66 -9.85
C LEU A 269 4.57 -23.33 -10.19
N THR A 270 5.55 -22.53 -10.55
CA THR A 270 6.93 -22.95 -10.79
C THR A 270 7.88 -22.15 -9.88
N PRO A 271 8.68 -22.81 -9.00
CA PRO A 271 8.63 -24.23 -8.64
C PRO A 271 7.27 -24.66 -8.05
N PRO A 272 6.92 -25.96 -8.01
CA PRO A 272 5.59 -26.41 -7.60
C PRO A 272 5.20 -25.98 -6.18
N TRP A 273 3.92 -25.63 -5.99
CA TRP A 273 3.34 -25.47 -4.66
C TRP A 273 3.20 -26.84 -3.98
N PRO A 274 3.43 -26.96 -2.64
CA PRO A 274 3.49 -28.27 -1.97
C PRO A 274 2.11 -28.83 -1.59
N GLY A 275 1.21 -28.99 -2.54
CA GLY A 275 -0.13 -29.56 -2.37
C GLY A 275 -1.24 -28.53 -2.39
N ARG A 276 -2.27 -28.69 -1.53
CA ARG A 276 -3.40 -27.74 -1.47
C ARG A 276 -2.97 -26.37 -0.94
N LEU A 277 -3.65 -25.30 -1.36
CA LEU A 277 -3.37 -23.94 -0.88
C LEU A 277 -3.63 -23.83 0.63
N LEU A 278 -4.78 -24.33 1.10
CA LEU A 278 -5.13 -24.35 2.52
C LEU A 278 -4.41 -25.50 3.24
N ASN A 279 -3.16 -25.21 3.65
CA ASN A 279 -2.33 -26.07 4.50
C ASN A 279 -1.28 -25.22 5.24
N PHE A 280 -0.53 -25.81 6.18
CA PHE A 280 0.57 -25.14 6.87
C PHE A 280 1.93 -25.37 6.17
N ALA A 281 1.94 -25.43 4.86
CA ALA A 281 3.16 -25.51 4.09
C ALA A 281 3.12 -24.55 2.91
N TYR A 282 4.29 -24.13 2.45
CA TYR A 282 4.45 -23.36 1.23
C TYR A 282 5.82 -23.66 0.61
N THR A 283 6.06 -23.22 -0.60
CA THR A 283 7.37 -23.32 -1.24
C THR A 283 8.29 -22.27 -0.65
N HIS A 284 9.45 -22.69 -0.12
CA HIS A 284 10.43 -21.78 0.44
C HIS A 284 11.01 -20.87 -0.65
N PRO A 285 10.91 -19.54 -0.52
CA PRO A 285 11.23 -18.62 -1.63
C PRO A 285 12.67 -18.69 -2.14
N SER A 286 13.63 -18.95 -1.24
CA SER A 286 15.05 -18.97 -1.61
C SER A 286 15.58 -20.35 -2.01
N THR A 287 14.87 -21.44 -1.70
CA THR A 287 15.35 -22.81 -1.95
C THR A 287 14.45 -23.64 -2.86
N GLY A 288 13.23 -23.18 -3.11
CA GLY A 288 12.23 -23.88 -3.91
C GLY A 288 11.68 -25.18 -3.27
N VAL A 289 12.08 -25.50 -2.03
CA VAL A 289 11.63 -26.72 -1.35
C VAL A 289 10.46 -26.44 -0.40
N LYS A 290 9.70 -27.51 -0.08
CA LYS A 290 8.58 -27.42 0.89
C LYS A 290 9.09 -26.93 2.25
N LYS A 291 8.46 -25.88 2.80
CA LYS A 291 8.66 -25.35 4.15
C LYS A 291 7.37 -25.50 4.95
N ILE A 292 7.50 -26.00 6.17
CA ILE A 292 6.38 -26.11 7.11
C ILE A 292 6.29 -24.82 7.92
N LEU A 293 5.06 -24.36 8.11
CA LEU A 293 4.68 -23.25 9.00
C LEU A 293 3.95 -23.82 10.22
N GLY A 294 3.99 -23.11 11.31
CA GLY A 294 3.27 -23.50 12.52
C GLY A 294 2.09 -22.58 12.80
N PHE A 295 1.07 -23.11 13.46
CA PHE A 295 -0.04 -22.34 13.98
C PHE A 295 -0.53 -22.91 15.29
N ASN A 296 -0.34 -22.20 16.39
CA ASN A 296 -0.91 -22.57 17.69
C ASN A 296 -1.28 -21.30 18.48
N PRO A 297 -2.58 -21.01 18.64
CA PRO A 297 -3.03 -19.86 19.42
C PRO A 297 -3.04 -20.12 20.94
N GLU A 298 -2.85 -21.37 21.39
CA GLU A 298 -2.98 -21.75 22.80
C GLU A 298 -1.66 -22.09 23.49
N GLY A 299 -0.57 -22.20 22.75
CA GLY A 299 0.66 -22.68 23.36
C GLY A 299 1.95 -22.29 22.66
N PRO A 300 3.07 -22.74 23.21
CA PRO A 300 4.36 -22.60 22.58
C PRO A 300 4.42 -23.33 21.25
N HIS A 301 5.25 -22.88 20.36
CA HIS A 301 5.55 -23.51 19.10
C HIS A 301 6.93 -24.14 19.12
N ASN A 302 7.11 -25.17 18.30
CA ASN A 302 8.41 -25.76 18.07
C ASN A 302 9.41 -24.68 17.63
N SER A 303 10.58 -24.63 18.27
CA SER A 303 11.65 -23.73 17.88
C SER A 303 12.08 -24.01 16.43
N GLY A 304 12.31 -22.96 15.64
CA GLY A 304 12.74 -23.06 14.25
C GLY A 304 11.62 -23.03 13.21
N ILE A 305 10.35 -23.10 13.61
CA ILE A 305 9.20 -22.98 12.71
C ILE A 305 8.57 -21.58 12.86
N ILE A 306 8.26 -20.91 11.76
CA ILE A 306 7.53 -19.64 11.79
C ILE A 306 6.13 -19.89 12.35
N ASN A 307 5.84 -19.26 13.49
CA ASN A 307 4.51 -19.32 14.09
C ASN A 307 3.61 -18.22 13.49
N LEU A 308 2.69 -18.62 12.63
CA LEU A 308 1.75 -17.70 11.98
C LEU A 308 0.90 -16.94 12.99
N TRP A 309 0.57 -17.51 14.15
CA TRP A 309 -0.16 -16.80 15.21
C TRP A 309 0.62 -15.59 15.74
N LYS A 310 1.94 -15.69 15.86
CA LYS A 310 2.82 -14.60 16.35
C LYS A 310 3.41 -13.75 15.22
N TYR A 311 3.41 -14.24 14.00
CA TYR A 311 4.12 -13.62 12.89
C TYR A 311 3.72 -12.16 12.68
N ARG A 312 2.43 -11.89 12.48
CA ARG A 312 1.86 -10.53 12.33
C ARG A 312 0.89 -10.20 13.48
N ARG A 313 1.21 -10.61 14.71
CA ARG A 313 0.38 -10.29 15.87
C ARG A 313 0.42 -8.79 16.13
N ILE A 314 -0.77 -8.14 16.15
CA ILE A 314 -0.95 -6.70 16.29
C ILE A 314 -1.31 -6.27 17.72
N ILE A 315 -1.78 -7.19 18.54
CA ILE A 315 -2.06 -7.02 19.97
C ILE A 315 -1.45 -8.21 20.71
N ALA A 316 -0.58 -7.96 21.69
CA ALA A 316 -0.04 -8.96 22.60
C ALA A 316 -0.67 -8.79 23.99
N GLU A 317 -1.53 -9.72 24.43
CA GLU A 317 -2.25 -9.68 25.71
C GLU A 317 -1.32 -9.37 26.90
N GLU A 318 -0.14 -9.93 26.89
CA GLU A 318 0.87 -9.76 27.95
C GLU A 318 1.38 -8.32 28.14
N ASN A 319 1.15 -7.42 27.17
CA ASN A 319 1.46 -6.01 27.31
C ASN A 319 0.38 -5.22 28.10
N PHE A 320 -0.81 -5.80 28.28
CA PHE A 320 -1.97 -5.12 28.85
C PHE A 320 -2.33 -5.71 30.22
N ASN A 321 -2.86 -4.89 31.12
CA ASN A 321 -3.39 -5.39 32.39
C ASN A 321 -4.56 -6.35 32.15
N LYS A 322 -4.61 -7.45 32.88
CA LYS A 322 -5.63 -8.52 32.72
C LYS A 322 -7.06 -8.00 32.80
N GLN A 323 -7.32 -6.98 33.62
CA GLN A 323 -8.63 -6.36 33.77
C GLN A 323 -9.13 -5.67 32.48
N SER A 324 -8.26 -5.39 31.51
CA SER A 324 -8.68 -4.81 30.23
C SER A 324 -9.48 -5.77 29.33
N GLY A 325 -9.41 -7.09 29.58
CA GLY A 325 -10.05 -8.11 28.75
C GLY A 325 -9.47 -8.25 27.36
N ILE A 326 -8.38 -7.53 27.06
CA ILE A 326 -7.68 -7.55 25.76
C ILE A 326 -7.02 -8.91 25.58
N LYS A 327 -7.16 -9.48 24.38
CA LYS A 327 -6.60 -10.77 23.99
C LYS A 327 -5.62 -10.62 22.83
N ASP A 328 -4.70 -11.58 22.70
CA ASP A 328 -3.84 -11.70 21.54
C ASP A 328 -4.68 -11.60 20.27
N THR A 329 -4.27 -10.71 19.37
CA THR A 329 -4.92 -10.53 18.07
C THR A 329 -3.87 -10.59 16.98
N SER A 330 -4.05 -11.50 16.02
CA SER A 330 -3.17 -11.69 14.89
C SER A 330 -3.81 -11.19 13.60
N LEU A 331 -3.02 -10.52 12.77
CA LEU A 331 -3.40 -10.20 11.40
C LEU A 331 -3.05 -11.37 10.48
N VAL A 332 -3.99 -11.75 9.65
CA VAL A 332 -3.82 -12.80 8.63
C VAL A 332 -3.49 -12.14 7.31
N ASN A 333 -2.23 -12.23 6.96
CA ASN A 333 -1.62 -11.92 5.67
C ASN A 333 -0.51 -12.95 5.50
N TRP A 334 -0.89 -14.10 4.95
CA TRP A 334 -0.06 -15.31 4.88
C TRP A 334 -0.06 -15.86 3.46
N PRO A 335 0.88 -16.78 3.13
CA PRO A 335 0.88 -17.44 1.82
C PRO A 335 -0.45 -18.07 1.43
N GLN A 336 -1.23 -18.54 2.42
CA GLN A 336 -2.50 -19.25 2.22
C GLN A 336 -3.66 -18.37 1.78
N ASN A 337 -3.56 -17.03 1.93
CA ASN A 337 -4.58 -16.11 1.44
C ASN A 337 -4.06 -15.10 0.39
N ASP A 338 -2.93 -15.42 -0.24
CA ASP A 338 -2.49 -14.72 -1.44
C ASP A 338 -3.37 -15.13 -2.62
N TYR A 339 -4.10 -14.17 -3.17
CA TYR A 339 -4.99 -14.40 -4.29
C TYR A 339 -4.25 -14.20 -5.62
N LEU A 340 -4.14 -15.28 -6.40
CA LEU A 340 -3.36 -15.33 -7.63
C LEU A 340 -4.21 -15.65 -8.90
N LEU A 341 -5.54 -15.65 -8.80
CA LEU A 341 -6.43 -16.01 -9.92
C LEU A 341 -6.90 -14.81 -10.74
N GLY A 342 -6.29 -13.64 -10.57
CA GLY A 342 -6.57 -12.45 -11.36
C GLY A 342 -5.95 -11.18 -10.82
N ASN A 343 -5.95 -10.15 -11.67
CA ASN A 343 -5.24 -8.89 -11.49
C ASN A 343 -6.17 -7.77 -11.01
N LEU A 344 -5.56 -6.73 -10.42
CA LEU A 344 -6.25 -5.48 -10.05
C LEU A 344 -5.90 -4.33 -11.01
N THR A 345 -4.75 -4.41 -11.71
CA THR A 345 -4.31 -3.41 -12.70
C THR A 345 -4.48 -3.93 -14.12
N GLY A 346 -4.67 -3.04 -15.08
CA GLY A 346 -4.86 -3.41 -16.48
C GLY A 346 -6.18 -4.13 -16.79
N VAL A 347 -7.14 -4.10 -15.87
CA VAL A 347 -8.44 -4.78 -15.98
C VAL A 347 -9.61 -3.81 -15.81
N SER A 348 -10.81 -4.19 -16.26
CA SER A 348 -12.00 -3.41 -16.07
C SER A 348 -12.41 -3.31 -14.59
N GLU A 349 -13.17 -2.26 -14.21
CA GLU A 349 -13.70 -2.10 -12.84
C GLU A 349 -14.55 -3.31 -12.41
N LYS A 350 -15.28 -3.92 -13.35
CA LYS A 350 -16.07 -5.14 -13.11
C LYS A 350 -15.18 -6.35 -12.76
N GLU A 351 -14.12 -6.55 -13.49
CA GLU A 351 -13.15 -7.64 -13.23
C GLU A 351 -12.39 -7.39 -11.93
N ARG A 352 -11.93 -6.16 -11.70
CA ARG A 352 -11.30 -5.76 -10.43
C ARG A 352 -12.22 -6.10 -9.25
N SER A 353 -13.48 -5.72 -9.31
CA SER A 353 -14.47 -6.03 -8.27
C SER A 353 -14.70 -7.52 -8.10
N LYS A 354 -14.74 -8.29 -9.19
CA LYS A 354 -14.83 -9.75 -9.16
C LYS A 354 -13.65 -10.37 -8.39
N HIS A 355 -12.42 -9.96 -8.72
CA HIS A 355 -11.22 -10.52 -8.08
C HIS A 355 -11.09 -10.10 -6.61
N ILE A 356 -11.48 -8.89 -6.25
CA ILE A 356 -11.58 -8.47 -4.84
C ILE A 356 -12.57 -9.35 -4.07
N ASN A 357 -13.75 -9.64 -4.62
CA ASN A 357 -14.74 -10.49 -3.97
C ASN A 357 -14.25 -11.94 -3.82
N GLN A 358 -13.58 -12.48 -4.83
CA GLN A 358 -12.99 -13.82 -4.77
C GLN A 358 -11.84 -13.90 -3.75
N SER A 359 -11.03 -12.85 -3.59
CA SER A 359 -10.00 -12.80 -2.56
C SER A 359 -10.58 -12.73 -1.13
N LYS A 360 -11.74 -12.06 -0.96
CA LYS A 360 -12.49 -12.10 0.29
C LYS A 360 -13.02 -13.49 0.59
N ASP A 361 -13.48 -14.19 -0.42
CA ASP A 361 -13.98 -15.55 -0.31
C ASP A 361 -12.86 -16.55 0.06
N LEU A 362 -11.67 -16.43 -0.56
CA LEU A 362 -10.47 -17.15 -0.16
C LEU A 362 -10.13 -16.92 1.32
N SER A 363 -10.09 -15.66 1.75
CA SER A 363 -9.74 -15.30 3.13
C SER A 363 -10.77 -15.83 4.15
N ARG A 364 -12.06 -15.81 3.82
CA ARG A 364 -13.11 -16.44 4.65
C ARG A 364 -12.97 -17.97 4.67
N SER A 365 -12.63 -18.57 3.54
CA SER A 365 -12.39 -20.01 3.44
C SER A 365 -11.18 -20.44 4.27
N LEU A 366 -10.11 -19.63 4.29
CA LEU A 366 -8.98 -19.86 5.19
C LEU A 366 -9.40 -19.77 6.66
N LEU A 367 -10.19 -18.76 7.05
CA LEU A 367 -10.70 -18.67 8.43
C LEU A 367 -11.54 -19.89 8.80
N TYR A 368 -12.48 -20.29 7.95
CA TYR A 368 -13.32 -21.46 8.18
C TYR A 368 -12.46 -22.73 8.29
N TRP A 369 -11.49 -22.93 7.40
CA TRP A 369 -10.53 -24.02 7.47
C TRP A 369 -9.75 -24.04 8.78
N LEU A 370 -9.27 -22.88 9.24
CA LEU A 370 -8.60 -22.76 10.54
C LEU A 370 -9.50 -23.14 11.71
N GLN A 371 -10.81 -22.87 11.61
CA GLN A 371 -11.78 -23.18 12.66
C GLN A 371 -12.22 -24.65 12.68
N THR A 372 -12.16 -25.36 11.53
CA THR A 372 -12.77 -26.70 11.37
C THR A 372 -11.77 -27.80 11.00
N ASP A 373 -10.97 -27.60 9.95
CA ASP A 373 -10.25 -28.69 9.27
C ASP A 373 -8.72 -28.61 9.47
N ALA A 374 -8.18 -27.46 9.89
CA ALA A 374 -6.74 -27.28 10.04
C ALA A 374 -6.15 -28.26 11.06
N PRO A 375 -5.06 -29.00 10.73
CA PRO A 375 -4.47 -29.98 11.64
C PRO A 375 -3.84 -29.28 12.86
N ARG A 376 -3.98 -29.89 14.02
CA ARG A 376 -3.45 -29.45 15.31
C ARG A 376 -2.32 -30.37 15.78
N ASP A 377 -1.39 -29.83 16.57
CA ASP A 377 -0.25 -30.57 17.13
C ASP A 377 -0.68 -31.70 18.08
N ASP A 378 -1.89 -31.61 18.67
CA ASP A 378 -2.47 -32.63 19.55
C ASP A 378 -3.23 -33.77 18.81
N GLY A 379 -3.16 -33.79 17.48
CA GLY A 379 -3.85 -34.76 16.63
C GLY A 379 -5.33 -34.43 16.34
N GLY A 380 -5.85 -33.33 16.90
CA GLY A 380 -7.18 -32.82 16.59
C GLY A 380 -7.20 -31.98 15.32
N THR A 381 -8.39 -31.45 14.98
CA THR A 381 -8.59 -30.53 13.86
C THR A 381 -9.33 -29.28 14.32
N GLY A 382 -8.96 -28.15 13.67
CA GLY A 382 -9.62 -26.87 13.85
C GLY A 382 -9.45 -26.19 15.22
N TRP A 383 -9.61 -24.89 15.23
CA TRP A 383 -9.67 -24.06 16.44
C TRP A 383 -10.99 -23.29 16.45
N PRO A 384 -12.11 -23.86 16.90
CA PRO A 384 -13.43 -23.20 16.88
C PRO A 384 -13.47 -21.93 17.74
N GLY A 385 -12.53 -21.78 18.68
CA GLY A 385 -12.35 -20.57 19.48
C GLY A 385 -11.78 -19.37 18.73
N LEU A 386 -11.34 -19.49 17.48
CA LEU A 386 -10.91 -18.38 16.65
C LEU A 386 -12.10 -17.48 16.30
N ARG A 387 -12.00 -16.19 16.68
CA ARG A 387 -13.02 -15.18 16.44
C ARG A 387 -12.54 -14.13 15.45
N LEU A 388 -13.31 -13.86 14.41
CA LEU A 388 -13.08 -12.77 13.48
C LEU A 388 -13.28 -11.42 14.18
N ARG A 389 -12.27 -10.55 14.12
CA ARG A 389 -12.26 -9.23 14.77
C ARG A 389 -12.69 -8.16 13.77
N LYS A 390 -14.02 -8.05 13.55
CA LYS A 390 -14.63 -7.05 12.66
C LYS A 390 -14.29 -5.62 13.06
N ASP A 391 -14.13 -5.39 14.36
CA ASP A 391 -13.81 -4.09 14.94
C ASP A 391 -12.41 -3.56 14.59
N ILE A 392 -11.49 -4.41 14.13
CA ILE A 392 -10.14 -3.98 13.74
C ILE A 392 -10.19 -3.07 12.50
N PHE A 393 -11.04 -3.39 11.53
CA PHE A 393 -11.19 -2.63 10.28
C PHE A 393 -12.48 -1.81 10.19
N ASP A 394 -13.40 -1.93 11.13
CA ASP A 394 -14.75 -1.34 11.06
C ASP A 394 -15.45 -1.70 9.74
N THR A 395 -15.48 -2.99 9.42
CA THR A 395 -16.16 -3.55 8.25
C THR A 395 -17.16 -4.63 8.68
N ASP A 396 -18.30 -4.68 8.01
CA ASP A 396 -19.35 -5.66 8.33
C ASP A 396 -18.90 -7.10 8.11
N ASP A 397 -18.04 -7.29 7.10
CA ASP A 397 -17.49 -8.60 6.73
C ASP A 397 -16.22 -8.98 7.50
N GLY A 398 -15.64 -8.07 8.28
CA GLY A 398 -14.42 -8.28 9.06
C GLY A 398 -13.13 -8.32 8.23
N MET A 399 -13.23 -8.09 6.92
CA MET A 399 -12.06 -7.99 6.04
C MET A 399 -11.47 -6.57 6.07
N ALA A 400 -10.21 -6.43 5.67
CA ALA A 400 -9.59 -5.13 5.45
C ALA A 400 -10.40 -4.28 4.48
N LYS A 401 -10.30 -2.96 4.58
CA LYS A 401 -11.06 -2.01 3.73
C LYS A 401 -10.59 -2.02 2.28
N TYR A 402 -9.32 -2.39 2.07
CA TYR A 402 -8.71 -2.54 0.76
C TYR A 402 -7.75 -3.74 0.76
N PRO A 403 -7.60 -4.45 -0.37
CA PRO A 403 -6.62 -5.53 -0.45
C PRO A 403 -5.20 -5.01 -0.29
N TYR A 404 -4.32 -5.80 0.32
CA TYR A 404 -2.89 -5.53 0.34
C TYR A 404 -2.31 -5.78 -1.04
N VAL A 405 -1.97 -4.69 -1.72
CA VAL A 405 -1.47 -4.68 -3.09
C VAL A 405 0.06 -4.60 -3.07
N ARG A 406 0.72 -5.55 -3.72
CA ARG A 406 2.18 -5.61 -3.80
C ARG A 406 2.73 -4.90 -5.02
N GLU A 407 1.99 -4.89 -6.10
CA GLU A 407 2.44 -4.37 -7.38
C GLU A 407 1.39 -3.46 -8.02
N SER A 408 1.82 -2.27 -8.46
CA SER A 408 1.01 -1.30 -9.18
C SER A 408 1.49 -1.15 -10.62
N ALA A 409 0.76 -0.40 -11.44
CA ALA A 409 1.34 0.18 -12.64
C ALA A 409 2.54 1.06 -12.24
N ARG A 410 3.64 0.97 -12.98
CA ARG A 410 4.91 1.67 -12.70
C ARG A 410 5.22 2.63 -13.84
N ILE A 411 5.58 3.88 -13.53
CA ILE A 411 5.90 4.89 -14.55
C ILE A 411 7.12 4.48 -15.38
N LYS A 412 7.12 4.80 -16.67
CA LYS A 412 8.38 4.91 -17.43
C LYS A 412 9.07 6.19 -16.97
N ALA A 413 10.02 6.00 -16.05
CA ALA A 413 10.69 7.06 -15.32
C ALA A 413 11.99 7.51 -15.99
N MET A 414 12.49 8.68 -15.59
CA MET A 414 13.83 9.15 -16.01
C MET A 414 14.95 8.21 -15.53
N THR A 415 14.71 7.43 -14.48
CA THR A 415 15.59 6.35 -14.02
C THR A 415 14.74 5.14 -13.66
N THR A 416 14.99 4.01 -14.32
CA THR A 416 14.45 2.71 -13.90
C THR A 416 15.47 2.01 -13.01
N ILE A 417 15.00 1.56 -11.85
CA ILE A 417 15.82 0.80 -10.91
C ILE A 417 15.77 -0.66 -11.31
N LEU A 418 16.94 -1.25 -11.60
CA LEU A 418 17.11 -2.62 -12.07
C LEU A 418 17.74 -3.50 -10.97
N GLU A 419 17.53 -4.80 -11.05
CA GLU A 419 18.06 -5.76 -10.06
C GLU A 419 19.57 -5.62 -9.85
N HIS A 420 20.37 -5.46 -10.94
CA HIS A 420 21.82 -5.27 -10.83
C HIS A 420 22.23 -3.93 -10.19
N HIS A 421 21.27 -3.08 -9.77
CA HIS A 421 21.56 -1.90 -8.94
C HIS A 421 21.57 -2.23 -7.44
N CYS A 422 20.80 -3.22 -6.99
CA CYS A 422 20.61 -3.50 -5.56
C CYS A 422 20.59 -4.99 -5.17
N GLY A 423 20.29 -5.92 -6.07
CA GLY A 423 20.32 -7.36 -5.80
C GLY A 423 21.77 -7.83 -5.62
N VAL A 424 22.04 -8.60 -4.57
CA VAL A 424 23.42 -9.01 -4.22
C VAL A 424 24.07 -9.79 -5.37
N GLU A 425 23.44 -10.86 -5.82
CA GLU A 425 23.99 -11.76 -6.84
C GLU A 425 24.14 -11.06 -8.18
N ASN A 426 23.07 -10.49 -8.71
CA ASN A 426 23.09 -9.85 -10.03
C ASN A 426 24.06 -8.65 -10.07
N ARG A 427 24.14 -7.88 -8.97
CA ARG A 427 25.10 -6.77 -8.82
C ARG A 427 26.54 -7.26 -8.83
N ALA A 428 26.84 -8.35 -8.12
CA ALA A 428 28.17 -8.94 -8.06
C ALA A 428 28.62 -9.46 -9.44
N GLN A 429 27.72 -10.17 -10.15
CA GLN A 429 27.97 -10.63 -11.52
C GLN A 429 28.20 -9.45 -12.48
N PHE A 430 27.34 -8.42 -12.42
CA PHE A 430 27.45 -7.23 -13.26
C PHE A 430 28.79 -6.50 -13.10
N LEU A 431 29.34 -6.46 -11.87
CA LEU A 431 30.61 -5.80 -11.56
C LEU A 431 31.84 -6.72 -11.69
N GLY A 432 31.65 -8.04 -11.81
CA GLY A 432 32.74 -9.01 -11.79
C GLY A 432 33.47 -9.09 -10.45
N VAL A 433 32.73 -8.91 -9.33
CA VAL A 433 33.31 -8.94 -7.95
C VAL A 433 32.65 -10.01 -7.10
N ASP A 434 33.32 -10.38 -5.99
CA ASP A 434 32.73 -11.30 -5.02
C ASP A 434 31.52 -10.68 -4.30
N GLN A 435 30.49 -11.50 -4.03
CA GLN A 435 29.27 -11.05 -3.38
C GLN A 435 29.48 -10.40 -2.00
N SER A 436 30.53 -10.83 -1.26
CA SER A 436 30.86 -10.25 0.06
C SER A 436 31.43 -8.83 0.00
N LYS A 437 31.86 -8.39 -1.19
CA LYS A 437 32.48 -7.07 -1.40
C LYS A 437 31.58 -6.10 -2.17
N VAL A 438 30.42 -6.56 -2.62
CA VAL A 438 29.54 -5.78 -3.48
C VAL A 438 28.80 -4.70 -2.68
N LYS A 439 28.64 -3.52 -3.28
CA LYS A 439 27.79 -2.43 -2.80
C LYS A 439 26.74 -2.10 -3.84
N SER A 440 25.59 -1.61 -3.40
CA SER A 440 24.55 -1.12 -4.30
C SER A 440 25.05 0.04 -5.17
N LYS A 441 24.35 0.29 -6.27
CA LYS A 441 24.61 1.45 -7.11
C LYS A 441 24.38 2.73 -6.31
N SER A 442 25.36 3.63 -6.33
CA SER A 442 25.19 4.99 -5.85
C SER A 442 24.63 5.89 -6.95
N TYR A 443 23.70 6.75 -6.58
CA TYR A 443 23.06 7.69 -7.52
C TYR A 443 23.43 9.13 -7.19
N HIS A 444 23.85 9.91 -8.20
CA HIS A 444 24.13 11.33 -8.03
C HIS A 444 22.87 12.10 -7.57
N ASP A 445 21.70 11.64 -8.01
CA ASP A 445 20.40 12.20 -7.70
C ASP A 445 19.66 11.44 -6.58
N SER A 446 20.39 10.79 -5.65
CA SER A 446 19.76 10.09 -4.53
C SER A 446 18.98 11.06 -3.63
N VAL A 447 17.77 10.66 -3.27
CA VAL A 447 16.82 11.41 -2.43
C VAL A 447 16.28 10.58 -1.27
N GLY A 448 16.83 9.38 -1.07
CA GLY A 448 16.39 8.49 -0.01
C GLY A 448 17.20 7.22 0.05
N ILE A 449 16.95 6.43 1.06
CA ILE A 449 17.58 5.13 1.27
C ILE A 449 16.56 4.11 1.74
N GLY A 450 16.83 2.84 1.47
CA GLY A 450 16.00 1.72 1.92
C GLY A 450 16.79 0.42 1.97
N HIS A 451 16.25 -0.55 2.67
CA HIS A 451 16.76 -1.91 2.69
C HIS A 451 15.64 -2.90 3.01
N TYR A 452 15.50 -3.85 2.15
CA TYR A 452 14.70 -5.06 2.34
C TYR A 452 15.19 -6.09 1.32
N GLN A 453 14.98 -7.38 1.59
CA GLN A 453 15.19 -8.41 0.57
C GLN A 453 14.26 -8.19 -0.62
N ILE A 454 14.64 -8.67 -1.80
CA ILE A 454 13.72 -8.71 -2.93
C ILE A 454 12.76 -9.86 -2.66
N ASP A 455 11.52 -9.50 -2.31
CA ASP A 455 10.45 -10.41 -1.90
C ASP A 455 9.30 -10.35 -2.91
N LEU A 456 9.20 -11.38 -3.74
CA LEU A 456 8.17 -11.54 -4.75
C LEU A 456 7.23 -12.67 -4.36
N HIS A 457 5.96 -12.42 -4.51
CA HIS A 457 4.88 -13.36 -4.23
C HIS A 457 4.44 -14.10 -5.51
N PRO A 458 3.71 -15.22 -5.39
CA PRO A 458 3.20 -15.93 -6.56
C PRO A 458 2.49 -15.00 -7.52
N THR A 459 2.63 -15.28 -8.82
CA THR A 459 2.03 -14.45 -9.87
C THR A 459 0.85 -15.13 -10.54
N THR A 460 0.08 -14.36 -11.27
CA THR A 460 -1.10 -14.85 -12.00
C THR A 460 -0.75 -15.73 -13.21
N GLU A 461 0.50 -15.76 -13.65
CA GLU A 461 0.95 -16.64 -14.75
C GLU A 461 1.83 -17.80 -14.29
N GLY A 462 1.93 -18.01 -12.96
CA GLY A 462 2.46 -19.24 -12.42
C GLY A 462 3.88 -19.19 -11.86
N ASP A 463 4.47 -18.00 -11.69
CA ASP A 463 5.71 -17.89 -10.92
C ASP A 463 5.39 -18.08 -9.43
N ASN A 464 6.25 -18.81 -8.73
CA ASN A 464 6.12 -19.00 -7.29
C ASN A 464 6.94 -17.94 -6.53
N TYR A 465 6.92 -17.99 -5.20
CA TYR A 465 7.72 -17.13 -4.33
C TYR A 465 9.19 -17.11 -4.72
N ILE A 466 9.74 -15.89 -4.78
CA ILE A 466 11.17 -15.64 -4.85
C ILE A 466 11.56 -14.67 -3.74
N ASP A 467 12.60 -15.02 -2.98
CA ASP A 467 13.15 -14.19 -1.91
C ASP A 467 14.68 -14.32 -1.92
N PHE A 468 15.36 -13.23 -2.21
CA PHE A 468 16.81 -13.20 -2.27
C PHE A 468 17.39 -11.87 -1.75
N PRO A 469 18.66 -11.89 -1.31
CA PRO A 469 19.27 -10.74 -0.65
C PRO A 469 19.38 -9.51 -1.56
N ALA A 470 18.97 -8.36 -1.02
CA ALA A 470 19.33 -7.05 -1.57
C ALA A 470 20.32 -6.33 -0.68
N LEU A 471 21.11 -5.46 -1.29
CA LEU A 471 22.02 -4.53 -0.63
C LEU A 471 21.26 -3.36 -0.04
N PRO A 472 21.75 -2.68 0.99
CA PRO A 472 21.27 -1.36 1.38
C PRO A 472 21.34 -0.42 0.17
N PHE A 473 20.20 0.07 -0.29
CA PHE A 473 20.07 0.78 -1.56
C PHE A 473 19.70 2.26 -1.39
N GLU A 474 19.89 3.03 -2.44
CA GLU A 474 19.50 4.43 -2.55
C GLU A 474 18.25 4.56 -3.45
N LEU A 475 17.48 5.62 -3.22
CA LEU A 475 16.32 6.01 -4.03
C LEU A 475 16.73 7.17 -4.96
N PRO A 476 16.87 6.96 -6.28
CA PRO A 476 17.17 8.04 -7.21
C PRO A 476 15.94 8.92 -7.46
N LEU A 477 16.12 10.24 -7.51
CA LEU A 477 15.06 11.20 -7.82
C LEU A 477 14.37 10.88 -9.15
N GLY A 478 15.17 10.47 -10.14
CA GLY A 478 14.66 10.15 -11.47
C GLY A 478 13.66 9.00 -11.49
N SER A 479 13.60 8.15 -10.45
CA SER A 479 12.59 7.08 -10.38
C SER A 479 11.18 7.58 -10.02
N LEU A 480 11.06 8.79 -9.48
CA LEU A 480 9.78 9.41 -9.15
C LEU A 480 9.20 10.25 -10.31
N ILE A 481 10.01 10.49 -11.36
CA ILE A 481 9.71 11.47 -12.41
C ILE A 481 9.41 10.76 -13.72
N PRO A 482 8.17 10.84 -14.25
CA PRO A 482 7.85 10.31 -15.57
C PRO A 482 8.59 11.06 -16.67
N ILE A 483 8.90 10.34 -17.77
CA ILE A 483 9.66 10.92 -18.88
C ILE A 483 8.90 12.06 -19.56
N LYS A 484 7.57 11.91 -19.77
CA LYS A 484 6.78 12.82 -20.60
C LYS A 484 6.00 13.87 -19.82
N ILE A 485 5.30 13.46 -18.76
CA ILE A 485 4.38 14.34 -18.06
C ILE A 485 5.15 15.28 -17.14
N LYS A 486 5.02 16.58 -17.37
CA LYS A 486 5.87 17.61 -16.72
C LYS A 486 5.48 17.97 -15.30
N ASN A 487 4.23 17.74 -14.90
CA ASN A 487 3.70 18.12 -13.60
C ASN A 487 3.11 16.95 -12.82
N LEU A 488 3.47 15.70 -13.17
CA LEU A 488 3.13 14.47 -12.45
C LEU A 488 4.37 13.94 -11.72
N ILE A 489 4.18 13.50 -10.48
CA ILE A 489 5.19 12.84 -9.65
C ILE A 489 4.60 11.53 -9.14
N ALA A 490 5.34 10.43 -9.24
CA ALA A 490 4.97 9.17 -8.58
C ALA A 490 5.24 9.28 -7.08
N GLY A 491 4.23 9.03 -6.26
CA GLY A 491 4.26 9.24 -4.81
C GLY A 491 4.09 7.98 -3.96
N SER A 492 4.10 6.81 -4.57
CA SER A 492 3.94 5.51 -3.90
C SER A 492 4.79 4.44 -4.60
N LYS A 493 4.34 3.18 -4.60
CA LYS A 493 5.02 2.04 -5.25
C LYS A 493 5.00 2.07 -6.79
N ASN A 494 4.35 3.05 -7.39
CA ASN A 494 4.25 3.29 -8.84
C ASN A 494 5.47 4.00 -9.46
N ILE A 495 6.58 4.10 -8.73
CA ILE A 495 7.85 4.66 -9.22
C ILE A 495 8.49 3.77 -10.30
N GLY A 496 9.52 4.26 -10.96
CA GLY A 496 10.31 3.55 -11.97
C GLY A 496 11.14 2.41 -11.39
N THR A 497 10.50 1.32 -11.02
CA THR A 497 11.09 0.03 -10.68
C THR A 497 10.69 -1.01 -11.72
N THR A 498 11.37 -2.15 -11.74
CA THR A 498 10.90 -3.36 -12.42
C THR A 498 10.02 -4.20 -11.49
N HIS A 499 9.39 -5.24 -12.04
CA HIS A 499 8.71 -6.25 -11.23
C HIS A 499 9.61 -6.77 -10.09
N VAL A 500 10.88 -7.07 -10.40
CA VAL A 500 11.86 -7.59 -9.44
C VAL A 500 12.19 -6.54 -8.37
N THR A 501 12.59 -5.35 -8.75
CA THR A 501 13.02 -4.33 -7.78
C THR A 501 11.85 -3.72 -7.00
N ASN A 502 10.62 -3.80 -7.52
CA ASN A 502 9.43 -3.48 -6.75
C ASN A 502 9.36 -4.31 -5.45
N GLY A 503 9.86 -5.56 -5.45
CA GLY A 503 9.89 -6.43 -4.27
C GLY A 503 10.56 -5.83 -3.03
N CYS A 504 11.54 -4.95 -3.20
CA CYS A 504 12.22 -4.28 -2.07
C CYS A 504 11.92 -2.77 -1.96
N TYR A 505 11.44 -2.10 -3.02
CA TYR A 505 11.13 -0.67 -2.97
C TYR A 505 9.71 -0.32 -2.52
N ARG A 506 8.79 -1.29 -2.46
CA ARG A 506 7.37 -1.11 -2.07
C ARG A 506 7.12 -1.05 -0.56
N LEU A 507 8.14 -1.24 0.28
CA LEU A 507 7.99 -1.40 1.73
C LEU A 507 7.71 -0.07 2.43
N HIS A 508 7.09 -0.15 3.60
CA HIS A 508 6.54 0.98 4.35
C HIS A 508 7.51 2.17 4.56
N PRO A 509 8.78 1.98 5.02
CA PRO A 509 9.69 3.13 5.19
C PRO A 509 10.09 3.76 3.85
N VAL A 510 10.20 2.95 2.80
CA VAL A 510 10.56 3.42 1.45
C VAL A 510 9.40 4.16 0.81
N GLU A 511 8.17 3.63 0.91
CA GLU A 511 6.97 4.31 0.42
C GLU A 511 6.75 5.66 1.10
N TRP A 512 6.96 5.72 2.43
CA TRP A 512 6.93 7.01 3.14
C TRP A 512 7.98 7.97 2.63
N ASN A 513 9.22 7.53 2.39
CA ASN A 513 10.29 8.34 1.84
C ASN A 513 9.95 8.86 0.44
N ILE A 514 9.43 7.99 -0.45
CA ILE A 514 8.96 8.37 -1.80
C ILE A 514 7.95 9.51 -1.70
N GLY A 515 6.92 9.34 -0.88
CA GLY A 515 5.89 10.38 -0.70
C GLY A 515 6.45 11.67 -0.10
N GLU A 516 7.30 11.59 0.92
CA GLU A 516 7.91 12.78 1.54
C GLU A 516 8.75 13.57 0.53
N VAL A 517 9.52 12.86 -0.31
CA VAL A 517 10.30 13.48 -1.40
C VAL A 517 9.38 14.07 -2.46
N ALA A 518 8.31 13.38 -2.85
CA ALA A 518 7.35 13.89 -3.84
C ALA A 518 6.74 15.24 -3.40
N GLY A 519 6.38 15.37 -2.13
CA GLY A 519 5.84 16.62 -1.60
C GLY A 519 6.89 17.75 -1.51
N HIS A 520 8.13 17.45 -1.13
CA HIS A 520 9.22 18.42 -1.17
C HIS A 520 9.59 18.82 -2.61
N LEU A 521 9.56 17.88 -3.56
CA LEU A 521 9.79 18.14 -4.98
C LEU A 521 8.70 19.06 -5.55
N ALA A 522 7.44 18.81 -5.22
CA ALA A 522 6.33 19.68 -5.60
C ALA A 522 6.56 21.12 -5.12
N ALA A 523 7.00 21.28 -3.87
CA ALA A 523 7.33 22.62 -3.34
C ALA A 523 8.51 23.26 -4.08
N LYS A 524 9.56 22.51 -4.36
CA LYS A 524 10.73 23.01 -5.12
C LYS A 524 10.33 23.47 -6.53
N CYS A 525 9.50 22.66 -7.22
CA CYS A 525 8.98 22.99 -8.55
C CYS A 525 8.21 24.31 -8.55
N LEU A 526 7.34 24.53 -7.57
CA LEU A 526 6.53 25.74 -7.46
C LEU A 526 7.37 26.99 -7.15
N ILE A 527 8.34 26.86 -6.23
CA ILE A 527 9.24 27.96 -5.85
C ILE A 527 10.11 28.39 -7.04
N GLU A 528 10.65 27.44 -7.78
CA GLU A 528 11.57 27.72 -8.90
C GLU A 528 10.87 27.83 -10.26
N LYS A 529 9.54 27.65 -10.31
CA LYS A 529 8.75 27.61 -11.55
C LYS A 529 9.36 26.66 -12.58
N SER A 530 9.73 25.47 -12.11
CA SER A 530 10.43 24.44 -12.88
C SER A 530 9.69 23.12 -12.81
N SER A 531 9.79 22.31 -13.85
CA SER A 531 9.30 20.92 -13.83
C SER A 531 10.17 20.01 -12.96
N PRO A 532 9.67 18.87 -12.50
CA PRO A 532 10.48 17.83 -11.84
C PRO A 532 11.72 17.41 -12.64
N GLN A 533 11.57 17.29 -13.97
CA GLN A 533 12.67 16.95 -14.89
C GLN A 533 13.76 18.02 -14.87
N GLU A 534 13.40 19.32 -14.89
CA GLU A 534 14.36 20.43 -14.82
C GLU A 534 15.07 20.49 -13.47
N ILE A 535 14.36 20.24 -12.35
CA ILE A 535 15.00 20.16 -11.02
C ILE A 535 16.07 19.07 -11.00
N ARG A 536 15.79 17.90 -11.58
CA ARG A 536 16.73 16.79 -11.64
C ARG A 536 17.91 17.04 -12.58
N ASN A 537 17.66 17.64 -13.74
CA ASN A 537 18.67 17.78 -14.80
C ASN A 537 19.61 18.95 -14.59
N ASP A 538 19.22 19.97 -13.81
CA ASP A 538 20.07 21.09 -13.42
C ASP A 538 20.83 20.75 -12.13
N GLN A 539 22.16 20.60 -12.22
CA GLN A 539 23.00 20.18 -11.10
C GLN A 539 22.88 21.11 -9.88
N LYS A 540 22.71 22.41 -10.08
CA LYS A 540 22.58 23.39 -8.99
C LYS A 540 21.23 23.23 -8.28
N LYS A 541 20.15 23.08 -9.06
CA LYS A 541 18.80 22.85 -8.52
C LYS A 541 18.74 21.53 -7.77
N LEU A 542 19.32 20.46 -8.33
CA LEU A 542 19.39 19.15 -7.69
C LEU A 542 20.15 19.20 -6.36
N THR A 543 21.34 19.84 -6.36
CA THR A 543 22.15 19.96 -5.13
C THR A 543 21.38 20.70 -4.05
N THR A 544 20.79 21.86 -4.38
CA THR A 544 20.00 22.63 -3.39
C THR A 544 18.73 21.88 -2.94
N PHE A 545 18.16 21.03 -3.80
CA PHE A 545 17.05 20.15 -3.42
C PHE A 545 17.50 19.08 -2.43
N GLN A 546 18.61 18.40 -2.69
CA GLN A 546 19.19 17.40 -1.77
C GLN A 546 19.56 18.02 -0.41
N GLU A 547 20.16 19.23 -0.38
CA GLU A 547 20.42 19.97 0.85
C GLU A 547 19.13 20.27 1.63
N THR A 548 18.06 20.63 0.92
CA THR A 548 16.75 20.86 1.52
C THR A 548 16.20 19.58 2.15
N LEU A 549 16.32 18.43 1.47
CA LEU A 549 15.90 17.12 2.00
C LEU A 549 16.68 16.75 3.27
N ILE A 550 18.01 16.89 3.24
CA ILE A 550 18.88 16.60 4.40
C ILE A 550 18.50 17.48 5.59
N LYS A 551 18.29 18.79 5.37
CA LYS A 551 17.85 19.73 6.41
C LYS A 551 16.52 19.32 7.03
N ASN A 552 15.60 18.74 6.26
CA ASN A 552 14.33 18.21 6.74
C ASN A 552 14.43 16.81 7.39
N GLY A 553 15.63 16.20 7.35
CA GLY A 553 15.92 14.92 7.97
C GLY A 553 15.60 13.71 7.10
N VAL A 554 15.68 13.89 5.79
CA VAL A 554 15.71 12.77 4.83
C VAL A 554 17.14 12.27 4.72
N GLU A 555 17.35 11.00 4.98
CA GLU A 555 18.65 10.34 4.84
C GLU A 555 18.80 9.93 3.37
N ILE A 556 19.75 10.52 2.64
CA ILE A 556 19.96 10.27 1.19
C ILE A 556 21.15 9.36 0.90
N ARG A 557 21.92 8.98 1.93
CA ARG A 557 23.07 8.07 1.88
C ARG A 557 23.07 7.17 3.11
N TRP A 558 23.50 5.92 2.93
CA TRP A 558 23.72 5.03 4.05
C TRP A 558 24.99 5.41 4.82
N PRO A 559 25.00 5.32 6.15
CA PRO A 559 26.24 5.50 6.93
C PRO A 559 27.20 4.30 6.69
N ASP A 560 28.51 4.57 6.74
CA ASP A 560 29.54 3.57 6.46
C ASP A 560 29.51 2.34 7.37
N GLU A 561 28.95 2.46 8.57
CA GLU A 561 28.80 1.34 9.51
C GLU A 561 27.92 0.20 9.00
N VAL A 562 27.01 0.50 8.06
CA VAL A 562 26.11 -0.51 7.44
C VAL A 562 26.90 -1.53 6.61
N TYR A 563 27.99 -1.11 6.02
CA TYR A 563 28.84 -1.94 5.17
C TYR A 563 29.95 -2.67 5.94
N LYS A 564 30.05 -2.45 7.26
CA LYS A 564 31.04 -3.09 8.14
C LYS A 564 30.45 -4.22 8.98
N SER A 565 29.12 -4.47 8.89
CA SER A 565 28.38 -5.42 9.75
C SER A 565 27.95 -6.68 9.01
#